data_9d12f9d7f7b22906a5233253e46bb2bc
#
_entry.id   9d12f9d7f7b22906a5233253e46bb2bc
#
_cell.length_a   1.000
_cell.length_b   1.000
_cell.length_c   1.000
_cell.angle_alpha   90.00
_cell.angle_beta   90.00
_cell.angle_gamma   90.00
#
_symmetry.space_group_name_H-M   'P 1'
#
loop_
_entity.id
_entity.type
_entity.pdbx_description
1 polymer ?
#
loop_
_entity_poly.entity_id
_entity_poly.type
_entity_poly.pdbx_seq_one_letter_code
_entity_poly.pdbx_strand_id
1 'polypeptide(L)'
;MLKLTERDYQLMGLPTKFHDANWAFMIRHDLAPHFEKYLRALRLAHKGGIGFFIGGLPNSGKSYSAAVIAKAFRQNEFSVQWLDSIEGYNLLVYPTDYPDAEYGTWLNRALFVDLLIIDNFGAEKHGNRQKILFDVVKRRADNKLPTVLTTRLNLAGIAEVYSDSVDFIKDSMKLVALPKKIESESQAMIKDTF
;
A
#
# COMPACT_ATOMS: atom_id res chain seq x y z
N MET A 1 -21.67 -7.72 2.61
CA MET A 1 -20.50 -6.86 2.38
C MET A 1 -20.96 -5.40 2.37
N LEU A 2 -20.34 -4.54 3.15
CA LEU A 2 -20.67 -3.12 3.23
C LEU A 2 -20.45 -2.46 1.86
N LYS A 3 -21.41 -1.65 1.39
CA LYS A 3 -21.20 -0.82 0.18
C LYS A 3 -20.43 0.43 0.62
N LEU A 4 -19.24 0.63 0.06
CA LEU A 4 -18.42 1.82 0.37
C LEU A 4 -19.03 3.08 -0.24
N THR A 5 -18.94 4.16 0.52
CA THR A 5 -19.41 5.51 0.16
C THR A 5 -18.21 6.41 -0.14
N GLU A 6 -18.45 7.58 -0.72
CA GLU A 6 -17.43 8.61 -0.92
C GLU A 6 -16.75 9.00 0.40
N ARG A 7 -17.52 9.07 1.48
CA ARG A 7 -16.97 9.31 2.83
C ARG A 7 -15.99 8.22 3.27
N ASP A 8 -16.24 6.96 2.93
CA ASP A 8 -15.30 5.87 3.25
C ASP A 8 -13.98 6.04 2.51
N TYR A 9 -14.02 6.45 1.24
CA TYR A 9 -12.81 6.71 0.45
C TYR A 9 -12.00 7.88 1.01
N GLN A 10 -12.66 8.96 1.39
CA GLN A 10 -12.02 10.11 2.06
C GLN A 10 -11.40 9.71 3.40
N LEU A 11 -12.12 8.95 4.22
CA LEU A 11 -11.59 8.45 5.51
C LEU A 11 -10.38 7.55 5.35
N MET A 12 -10.30 6.76 4.28
CA MET A 12 -9.12 5.94 3.97
C MET A 12 -7.97 6.76 3.39
N GLY A 13 -8.21 7.96 2.87
CA GLY A 13 -7.26 8.69 2.04
C GLY A 13 -7.01 8.00 0.69
N LEU A 14 -7.97 7.20 0.20
CA LEU A 14 -7.83 6.48 -1.06
C LEU A 14 -7.90 7.44 -2.25
N PRO A 15 -6.88 7.49 -3.13
CA PRO A 15 -6.90 8.39 -4.29
C PRO A 15 -8.10 8.10 -5.21
N THR A 16 -8.75 9.15 -5.73
CA THR A 16 -9.96 9.08 -6.58
C THR A 16 -9.81 8.12 -7.77
N LYS A 17 -8.62 8.08 -8.39
CA LYS A 17 -8.30 7.17 -9.51
C LYS A 17 -8.47 5.67 -9.16
N PHE A 18 -8.59 5.32 -7.86
CA PHE A 18 -8.77 3.94 -7.40
C PHE A 18 -10.17 3.69 -6.81
N HIS A 19 -11.08 4.67 -6.83
CA HIS A 19 -12.44 4.45 -6.32
C HIS A 19 -13.16 3.32 -7.07
N ASP A 20 -12.89 3.16 -8.36
CA ASP A 20 -13.45 2.07 -9.19
C ASP A 20 -12.67 0.75 -9.11
N ALA A 21 -11.58 0.70 -8.31
CA ALA A 21 -10.80 -0.52 -8.18
C ALA A 21 -11.69 -1.69 -7.70
N ASN A 22 -11.62 -2.82 -8.41
CA ASN A 22 -12.51 -3.95 -8.18
C ASN A 22 -11.84 -5.29 -8.51
N TRP A 23 -12.47 -6.37 -8.05
CA TRP A 23 -11.95 -7.72 -8.23
C TRP A 23 -12.03 -8.22 -9.67
N ALA A 24 -13.02 -7.79 -10.45
CA ALA A 24 -13.15 -8.20 -11.85
C ALA A 24 -11.97 -7.74 -12.70
N PHE A 25 -11.47 -6.53 -12.47
CA PHE A 25 -10.23 -6.05 -13.08
C PHE A 25 -9.02 -6.92 -12.66
N MET A 26 -8.93 -7.29 -11.40
CA MET A 26 -7.86 -8.17 -10.91
C MET A 26 -7.84 -9.52 -11.62
N ILE A 27 -9.03 -10.11 -11.86
CA ILE A 27 -9.17 -11.36 -12.63
C ILE A 27 -8.72 -11.16 -14.08
N ARG A 28 -9.24 -10.12 -14.77
CA ARG A 28 -8.94 -9.83 -16.17
C ARG A 28 -7.45 -9.67 -16.47
N HIS A 29 -6.69 -9.16 -15.49
CA HIS A 29 -5.27 -8.88 -15.66
C HIS A 29 -4.35 -9.86 -14.91
N ASP A 30 -4.83 -11.06 -14.56
CA ASP A 30 -4.09 -12.12 -13.89
C ASP A 30 -3.47 -11.70 -12.53
N LEU A 31 -4.03 -10.69 -11.87
CA LEU A 31 -3.59 -10.24 -10.56
C LEU A 31 -4.24 -11.03 -9.41
N ALA A 32 -5.45 -11.53 -9.64
CA ALA A 32 -6.27 -12.19 -8.63
C ALA A 32 -5.57 -13.37 -7.91
N PRO A 33 -4.85 -14.27 -8.60
CA PRO A 33 -4.21 -15.42 -7.97
C PRO A 33 -3.23 -15.05 -6.84
N HIS A 34 -2.60 -13.89 -6.92
CA HIS A 34 -1.66 -13.42 -5.91
C HIS A 34 -2.33 -13.04 -4.57
N PHE A 35 -3.62 -12.69 -4.60
CA PHE A 35 -4.31 -12.09 -3.46
C PHE A 35 -5.55 -12.86 -3.01
N GLU A 36 -6.09 -13.76 -3.83
CA GLU A 36 -7.37 -14.44 -3.59
C GLU A 36 -7.39 -15.16 -2.24
N LYS A 37 -6.38 -15.98 -1.94
CA LYS A 37 -6.30 -16.72 -0.68
C LYS A 37 -6.28 -15.78 0.53
N TYR A 38 -5.58 -14.66 0.41
CA TYR A 38 -5.50 -13.66 1.46
C TYR A 38 -6.86 -13.00 1.71
N LEU A 39 -7.54 -12.57 0.64
CA LEU A 39 -8.83 -11.90 0.75
C LEU A 39 -9.93 -12.84 1.25
N ARG A 40 -9.90 -14.12 0.90
CA ARG A 40 -10.80 -15.15 1.46
C ARG A 40 -10.58 -15.37 2.96
N ALA A 41 -9.35 -15.23 3.44
CA ALA A 41 -8.96 -15.40 4.84
C ALA A 41 -8.64 -14.06 5.54
N LEU A 42 -9.24 -12.95 5.11
CA LEU A 42 -8.88 -11.59 5.49
C LEU A 42 -8.85 -11.38 7.02
N ARG A 43 -9.83 -11.88 7.76
CA ARG A 43 -9.87 -11.76 9.23
C ARG A 43 -8.72 -12.52 9.91
N LEU A 44 -8.32 -13.68 9.39
CA LEU A 44 -7.16 -14.42 9.88
C LEU A 44 -5.85 -13.69 9.53
N ALA A 45 -5.76 -13.16 8.33
CA ALA A 45 -4.62 -12.38 7.89
C ALA A 45 -4.43 -11.11 8.75
N HIS A 46 -5.53 -10.41 9.06
CA HIS A 46 -5.52 -9.28 9.98
C HIS A 46 -5.04 -9.70 11.38
N LYS A 47 -5.64 -10.74 11.97
CA LYS A 47 -5.24 -11.25 13.30
C LYS A 47 -3.76 -11.66 13.36
N GLY A 48 -3.22 -12.16 12.26
CA GLY A 48 -1.81 -12.56 12.14
C GLY A 48 -0.85 -11.41 11.81
N GLY A 49 -1.35 -10.19 11.56
CA GLY A 49 -0.52 -9.05 11.15
C GLY A 49 0.10 -9.22 9.75
N ILE A 50 -0.49 -10.08 8.90
CA ILE A 50 0.09 -10.43 7.61
C ILE A 50 -0.17 -9.31 6.60
N GLY A 51 0.89 -8.65 6.15
CA GLY A 51 0.87 -7.64 5.10
C GLY A 51 1.44 -8.13 3.77
N PHE A 52 1.66 -7.19 2.83
CA PHE A 52 2.26 -7.45 1.53
C PHE A 52 3.38 -6.48 1.21
N PHE A 53 4.41 -7.01 0.56
CA PHE A 53 5.36 -6.24 -0.22
C PHE A 53 5.09 -6.54 -1.71
N ILE A 54 4.55 -5.55 -2.43
CA ILE A 54 4.14 -5.68 -3.84
C ILE A 54 5.13 -4.91 -4.71
N GLY A 55 6.08 -5.62 -5.29
CA GLY A 55 7.07 -5.07 -6.21
C GLY A 55 6.69 -5.26 -7.68
N GLY A 56 7.24 -4.44 -8.57
CA GLY A 56 7.07 -4.63 -10.01
C GLY A 56 7.22 -3.37 -10.85
N LEU A 57 7.18 -3.56 -12.17
CA LEU A 57 7.32 -2.50 -13.17
C LEU A 57 6.27 -1.38 -13.00
N PRO A 58 6.52 -0.18 -13.50
CA PRO A 58 5.47 0.82 -13.66
C PRO A 58 4.27 0.23 -14.42
N ASN A 59 3.06 0.59 -14.01
CA ASN A 59 1.80 0.11 -14.60
C ASN A 59 1.58 -1.42 -14.54
N SER A 60 2.17 -2.12 -13.57
CA SER A 60 1.92 -3.55 -13.35
C SER A 60 0.73 -3.85 -12.42
N GLY A 61 -0.03 -2.84 -12.00
CA GLY A 61 -1.22 -3.03 -11.15
C GLY A 61 -0.96 -3.04 -9.65
N LYS A 62 0.24 -2.69 -9.17
CA LYS A 62 0.59 -2.68 -7.73
C LYS A 62 -0.37 -1.86 -6.88
N SER A 63 -0.44 -0.56 -7.16
CA SER A 63 -1.31 0.37 -6.43
C SER A 63 -2.79 0.00 -6.60
N TYR A 64 -3.18 -0.52 -7.77
CA TYR A 64 -4.53 -1.02 -8.00
C TYR A 64 -4.85 -2.21 -7.10
N SER A 65 -3.93 -3.19 -7.00
CA SER A 65 -4.07 -4.34 -6.10
C SER A 65 -4.15 -3.91 -4.63
N ALA A 66 -3.31 -2.97 -4.22
CA ALA A 66 -3.36 -2.39 -2.87
C ALA A 66 -4.71 -1.72 -2.59
N ALA A 67 -5.29 -1.01 -3.57
CA ALA A 67 -6.59 -0.38 -3.44
C ALA A 67 -7.73 -1.41 -3.28
N VAL A 68 -7.69 -2.53 -4.03
CA VAL A 68 -8.65 -3.63 -3.85
C VAL A 68 -8.55 -4.22 -2.45
N ILE A 69 -7.33 -4.42 -1.92
CA ILE A 69 -7.11 -4.90 -0.55
C ILE A 69 -7.66 -3.88 0.46
N ALA A 70 -7.36 -2.59 0.29
CA ALA A 70 -7.86 -1.53 1.16
C ALA A 70 -9.40 -1.51 1.23
N LYS A 71 -10.06 -1.60 0.07
CA LYS A 71 -11.52 -1.66 -0.03
C LYS A 71 -12.09 -2.91 0.64
N ALA A 72 -11.44 -4.07 0.49
CA ALA A 72 -11.87 -5.31 1.13
C ALA A 72 -11.78 -5.21 2.66
N PHE A 73 -10.72 -4.61 3.21
CA PHE A 73 -10.62 -4.35 4.64
C PHE A 73 -11.74 -3.43 5.11
N ARG A 74 -11.95 -2.30 4.44
CA ARG A 74 -12.99 -1.34 4.79
C ARG A 74 -14.40 -1.95 4.71
N GLN A 75 -14.67 -2.79 3.72
CA GLN A 75 -15.93 -3.53 3.58
C GLN A 75 -16.18 -4.54 4.70
N ASN A 76 -15.13 -4.98 5.40
CA ASN A 76 -15.18 -5.81 6.59
C ASN A 76 -15.09 -5.00 7.89
N GLU A 77 -15.34 -3.68 7.83
CA GLU A 77 -15.42 -2.74 8.96
C GLU A 77 -14.08 -2.46 9.64
N PHE A 78 -12.97 -2.84 9.03
CA PHE A 78 -11.63 -2.48 9.49
C PHE A 78 -11.31 -1.02 9.14
N SER A 79 -10.53 -0.38 10.01
CA SER A 79 -9.95 0.93 9.74
C SER A 79 -8.79 0.81 8.75
N VAL A 80 -8.73 1.74 7.78
CA VAL A 80 -7.71 1.73 6.74
C VAL A 80 -7.14 3.13 6.58
N GLN A 81 -5.83 3.24 6.36
CA GLN A 81 -5.16 4.45 5.93
C GLN A 81 -4.34 4.18 4.68
N TRP A 82 -4.55 4.99 3.66
CA TRP A 82 -3.69 5.06 2.48
C TRP A 82 -2.73 6.23 2.62
N LEU A 83 -1.49 6.02 2.20
CA LEU A 83 -0.43 7.00 2.25
C LEU A 83 0.47 6.86 1.02
N ASP A 84 0.79 7.97 0.36
CA ASP A 84 1.95 8.02 -0.54
C ASP A 84 3.24 8.15 0.28
N SER A 85 4.31 7.46 -0.11
CA SER A 85 5.53 7.41 0.68
C SER A 85 6.22 8.76 0.81
N ILE A 86 6.17 9.61 -0.23
CA ILE A 86 6.76 10.96 -0.21
C ILE A 86 5.98 11.85 0.76
N GLU A 87 4.64 11.80 0.71
CA GLU A 87 3.79 12.54 1.62
C GLU A 87 4.03 12.10 3.08
N GLY A 88 4.04 10.80 3.34
CA GLY A 88 4.31 10.25 4.66
C GLY A 88 5.69 10.62 5.19
N TYR A 89 6.70 10.57 4.34
CA TYR A 89 8.03 11.02 4.70
C TYR A 89 8.04 12.50 5.09
N ASN A 90 7.42 13.37 4.28
CA ASN A 90 7.37 14.80 4.56
C ASN A 90 6.66 15.10 5.89
N LEU A 91 5.54 14.45 6.17
CA LEU A 91 4.82 14.56 7.43
C LEU A 91 5.68 14.17 8.65
N LEU A 92 6.54 13.16 8.51
CA LEU A 92 7.41 12.69 9.60
C LEU A 92 8.66 13.55 9.78
N VAL A 93 9.21 14.10 8.70
CA VAL A 93 10.48 14.84 8.72
C VAL A 93 10.29 16.32 8.98
N TYR A 94 9.19 16.88 8.49
CA TYR A 94 8.86 18.30 8.56
C TYR A 94 7.52 18.54 9.28
N PRO A 95 7.37 18.07 10.53
CA PRO A 95 6.10 18.20 11.26
C PRO A 95 5.66 19.63 11.46
N THR A 96 6.58 20.60 11.44
CA THR A 96 6.29 22.04 11.58
C THR A 96 5.58 22.63 10.38
N ASP A 97 5.64 21.99 9.21
CA ASP A 97 4.97 22.44 8.00
C ASP A 97 3.47 22.03 8.02
N TYR A 98 3.07 21.26 9.04
CA TYR A 98 1.70 20.76 9.21
C TYR A 98 1.17 21.19 10.57
N PRO A 99 -0.12 21.53 10.68
CA PRO A 99 -0.74 21.82 11.98
C PRO A 99 -0.56 20.65 12.96
N ASP A 100 -0.22 20.89 14.20
CA ASP A 100 0.05 19.87 15.23
C ASP A 100 -1.06 18.81 15.34
N ALA A 101 -2.33 19.25 15.25
CA ALA A 101 -3.48 18.35 15.28
C ALA A 101 -3.51 17.40 14.07
N GLU A 102 -3.08 17.87 12.90
CA GLU A 102 -3.03 17.06 11.67
C GLU A 102 -1.91 16.03 11.75
N TYR A 103 -0.72 16.46 12.18
CA TYR A 103 0.43 15.56 12.35
C TYR A 103 0.15 14.47 13.38
N GLY A 104 -0.30 14.84 14.59
CA GLY A 104 -0.61 13.88 15.65
C GLY A 104 -1.69 12.89 15.24
N THR A 105 -2.74 13.36 14.57
CA THR A 105 -3.81 12.52 14.04
C THR A 105 -3.28 11.58 12.97
N TRP A 106 -2.45 12.06 12.06
CA TRP A 106 -1.89 11.26 10.98
C TRP A 106 -0.98 10.15 11.53
N LEU A 107 -0.03 10.48 12.40
CA LEU A 107 0.90 9.50 12.97
C LEU A 107 0.17 8.42 13.78
N ASN A 108 -0.81 8.82 14.60
CA ASN A 108 -1.64 7.88 15.34
C ASN A 108 -2.40 6.95 14.39
N ARG A 109 -3.00 7.48 13.35
CA ARG A 109 -3.67 6.66 12.33
C ARG A 109 -2.70 5.71 11.66
N ALA A 110 -1.54 6.20 11.20
CA ALA A 110 -0.54 5.35 10.55
C ALA A 110 -0.05 4.21 11.47
N LEU A 111 0.06 4.45 12.78
CA LEU A 111 0.53 3.45 13.74
C LEU A 111 -0.55 2.43 14.14
N PHE A 112 -1.83 2.82 14.20
CA PHE A 112 -2.86 2.04 14.88
C PHE A 112 -4.05 1.60 14.01
N VAL A 113 -4.21 2.09 12.78
CA VAL A 113 -5.25 1.55 11.88
C VAL A 113 -5.05 0.06 11.62
N ASP A 114 -6.14 -0.66 11.38
CA ASP A 114 -6.11 -2.10 11.11
C ASP A 114 -5.28 -2.44 9.87
N LEU A 115 -5.32 -1.59 8.82
CA LEU A 115 -4.50 -1.73 7.62
C LEU A 115 -3.87 -0.40 7.23
N LEU A 116 -2.55 -0.36 7.08
CA LEU A 116 -1.82 0.74 6.46
C LEU A 116 -1.39 0.35 5.03
N ILE A 117 -1.69 1.20 4.06
CA ILE A 117 -1.12 1.13 2.71
C ILE A 117 -0.08 2.23 2.58
N ILE A 118 1.16 1.87 2.20
CA ILE A 118 2.19 2.83 1.79
C ILE A 118 2.46 2.61 0.31
N ASP A 119 1.94 3.51 -0.52
CA ASP A 119 2.12 3.46 -1.97
C ASP A 119 3.44 4.13 -2.39
N ASN A 120 4.10 3.60 -3.40
CA ASN A 120 5.40 4.06 -3.91
C ASN A 120 6.56 3.98 -2.91
N PHE A 121 6.55 3.04 -1.96
CA PHE A 121 7.58 2.85 -0.95
C PHE A 121 8.98 2.79 -1.55
N GLY A 122 9.91 3.60 -1.02
CA GLY A 122 11.26 3.77 -1.55
C GLY A 122 11.39 4.87 -2.62
N ALA A 123 10.29 5.61 -2.92
CA ALA A 123 10.35 6.81 -3.77
C ALA A 123 10.83 8.05 -3.00
N GLU A 124 10.72 8.04 -1.69
CA GLU A 124 11.25 9.05 -0.79
C GLU A 124 12.79 9.01 -0.76
N LYS A 125 13.43 9.80 -1.61
CA LYS A 125 14.88 9.85 -1.73
C LYS A 125 15.45 11.02 -0.92
N HIS A 126 15.71 10.83 0.38
CA HIS A 126 16.32 11.93 1.13
C HIS A 126 17.16 11.44 2.32
N GLY A 127 18.46 11.38 2.16
CA GLY A 127 19.49 11.43 3.19
C GLY A 127 19.30 10.54 4.43
N ASN A 128 19.89 10.96 5.54
CA ASN A 128 19.97 10.17 6.79
C ASN A 128 18.62 9.89 7.50
N ARG A 129 17.50 10.45 7.03
CA ARG A 129 16.17 10.26 7.63
C ARG A 129 15.28 9.27 6.88
N GLN A 130 15.80 8.60 5.85
CA GLN A 130 15.05 7.61 5.05
C GLN A 130 14.41 6.50 5.90
N LYS A 131 15.04 6.13 7.01
CA LYS A 131 14.57 5.04 7.88
C LYS A 131 13.28 5.35 8.64
N ILE A 132 12.88 6.62 8.75
CA ILE A 132 11.78 7.02 9.63
C ILE A 132 10.43 6.42 9.22
N LEU A 133 10.16 6.34 7.92
CA LEU A 133 8.93 5.70 7.41
C LEU A 133 8.97 4.18 7.62
N PHE A 134 10.14 3.58 7.47
CA PHE A 134 10.34 2.16 7.73
C PHE A 134 10.18 1.81 9.22
N ASP A 135 10.52 2.71 10.14
CA ASP A 135 10.28 2.52 11.57
C ASP A 135 8.78 2.43 11.90
N VAL A 136 7.92 3.15 11.17
CA VAL A 136 6.46 2.97 11.27
C VAL A 136 6.07 1.54 10.88
N VAL A 137 6.64 1.02 9.78
CA VAL A 137 6.36 -0.35 9.31
C VAL A 137 6.79 -1.38 10.36
N LYS A 138 7.98 -1.23 10.95
CA LYS A 138 8.48 -2.12 12.02
C LYS A 138 7.56 -2.12 13.24
N ARG A 139 7.22 -0.92 13.76
CA ARG A 139 6.32 -0.79 14.93
C ARG A 139 4.97 -1.44 14.69
N ARG A 140 4.43 -1.35 13.47
CA ARG A 140 3.17 -2.00 13.12
C ARG A 140 3.31 -3.52 13.10
N ALA A 141 4.40 -4.05 12.56
CA ALA A 141 4.66 -5.50 12.56
C ALA A 141 4.79 -6.05 13.98
N ASP A 142 5.50 -5.35 14.88
CA ASP A 142 5.61 -5.69 16.31
C ASP A 142 4.23 -5.79 16.98
N ASN A 143 3.29 -4.94 16.56
CA ASN A 143 1.91 -4.92 17.05
C ASN A 143 0.97 -5.83 16.23
N LYS A 144 1.48 -6.66 15.32
CA LYS A 144 0.69 -7.53 14.44
C LYS A 144 -0.36 -6.75 13.64
N LEU A 145 -0.03 -5.56 13.18
CA LEU A 145 -0.89 -4.74 12.33
C LEU A 145 -0.42 -4.84 10.87
N PRO A 146 -1.24 -5.38 9.96
CA PRO A 146 -0.85 -5.57 8.57
C PRO A 146 -0.52 -4.24 7.87
N THR A 147 0.53 -4.28 7.06
CA THR A 147 0.96 -3.15 6.22
C THR A 147 1.13 -3.66 4.79
N VAL A 148 0.65 -2.91 3.81
CA VAL A 148 0.88 -3.18 2.39
C VAL A 148 1.81 -2.10 1.84
N LEU A 149 2.95 -2.53 1.32
CA LEU A 149 3.92 -1.68 0.64
C LEU A 149 3.84 -1.95 -0.86
N THR A 150 3.69 -0.91 -1.68
CA THR A 150 3.90 -1.02 -3.12
C THR A 150 5.20 -0.32 -3.52
N THR A 151 5.96 -0.88 -4.43
CA THR A 151 7.26 -0.31 -4.81
C THR A 151 7.64 -0.63 -6.25
N ARG A 152 8.47 0.22 -6.84
CA ARG A 152 9.15 -0.03 -8.11
C ARG A 152 10.50 -0.69 -7.93
N LEU A 153 11.04 -0.69 -6.70
CA LEU A 153 12.32 -1.28 -6.37
C LEU A 153 12.16 -2.79 -6.19
N ASN A 154 13.17 -3.54 -6.59
CA ASN A 154 13.34 -4.91 -6.17
C ASN A 154 13.96 -4.95 -4.75
N LEU A 155 14.09 -6.14 -4.16
CA LEU A 155 14.65 -6.26 -2.82
C LEU A 155 16.08 -5.72 -2.70
N ALA A 156 16.90 -5.80 -3.76
CA ALA A 156 18.25 -5.23 -3.76
C ALA A 156 18.19 -3.70 -3.70
N GLY A 157 17.33 -3.07 -4.52
CA GLY A 157 17.10 -1.62 -4.46
C GLY A 157 16.52 -1.16 -3.12
N ILE A 158 15.68 -1.97 -2.48
CA ILE A 158 15.21 -1.67 -1.11
C ILE A 158 16.37 -1.76 -0.10
N ALA A 159 17.29 -2.72 -0.24
CA ALA A 159 18.47 -2.82 0.63
C ALA A 159 19.39 -1.60 0.51
N GLU A 160 19.52 -1.02 -0.69
CA GLU A 160 20.28 0.21 -0.92
C GLU A 160 19.66 1.41 -0.20
N VAL A 161 18.32 1.47 -0.15
CA VAL A 161 17.57 2.56 0.49
C VAL A 161 17.49 2.37 2.01
N TYR A 162 17.24 1.15 2.46
CA TYR A 162 16.91 0.82 3.86
C TYR A 162 17.79 -0.31 4.42
N SER A 163 19.06 -0.33 4.20
CA SER A 163 20.09 -1.30 4.60
C SER A 163 19.60 -2.65 5.19
N ASP A 164 19.04 -2.67 6.40
CA ASP A 164 18.70 -3.89 7.14
C ASP A 164 17.24 -4.35 6.98
N SER A 165 16.55 -3.83 5.96
CA SER A 165 15.09 -4.01 5.83
C SER A 165 14.68 -5.28 5.09
N VAL A 166 15.56 -5.87 4.28
CA VAL A 166 15.19 -6.97 3.38
C VAL A 166 14.78 -8.22 4.15
N ASP A 167 15.55 -8.58 5.18
CA ASP A 167 15.24 -9.78 5.98
C ASP A 167 13.95 -9.55 6.77
N PHE A 168 13.79 -8.37 7.37
CA PHE A 168 12.53 -7.99 8.02
C PHE A 168 11.32 -8.09 7.07
N ILE A 169 11.43 -7.57 5.83
CA ILE A 169 10.36 -7.65 4.84
C ILE A 169 10.04 -9.10 4.49
N LYS A 170 11.07 -9.94 4.28
CA LYS A 170 10.87 -11.36 3.97
C LYS A 170 10.18 -12.12 5.10
N ASP A 171 10.52 -11.81 6.33
CA ASP A 171 9.99 -12.50 7.52
C ASP A 171 8.59 -12.02 7.90
N SER A 172 8.27 -10.73 7.66
CA SER A 172 7.05 -10.10 8.15
C SER A 172 5.96 -9.92 7.09
N MET A 173 6.28 -10.07 5.79
CA MET A 173 5.36 -9.76 4.71
C MET A 173 5.31 -10.85 3.65
N LYS A 174 4.16 -10.96 2.98
CA LYS A 174 4.06 -11.75 1.74
C LYS A 174 4.64 -10.97 0.58
N LEU A 175 5.59 -11.58 -0.13
CA LEU A 175 6.23 -11.00 -1.29
C LEU A 175 5.43 -11.31 -2.55
N VAL A 176 5.08 -10.29 -3.31
CA VAL A 176 4.42 -10.40 -4.63
C VAL A 176 5.20 -9.57 -5.64
N ALA A 177 5.63 -10.21 -6.71
CA ALA A 177 6.26 -9.54 -7.85
C ALA A 177 5.28 -9.50 -9.03
N LEU A 178 4.99 -8.31 -9.54
CA LEU A 178 4.11 -8.11 -10.69
C LEU A 178 4.93 -7.63 -11.90
N PRO A 179 5.48 -8.55 -12.70
CA PRO A 179 6.44 -8.22 -13.76
C PRO A 179 5.79 -7.65 -15.03
N LYS A 180 4.51 -7.97 -15.28
CA LYS A 180 3.81 -7.56 -16.50
C LYS A 180 3.30 -6.13 -16.38
N LYS A 181 3.41 -5.34 -17.46
CA LYS A 181 2.68 -4.09 -17.61
C LYS A 181 1.23 -4.39 -17.97
N ILE A 182 0.32 -3.66 -17.36
CA ILE A 182 -1.10 -3.62 -17.77
C ILE A 182 -1.23 -2.47 -18.74
N GLU A 183 -1.65 -2.73 -19.96
CA GLU A 183 -2.00 -1.68 -20.91
C GLU A 183 -3.29 -1.00 -20.43
N SER A 184 -3.28 0.32 -20.30
CA SER A 184 -4.52 1.05 -20.02
C SER A 184 -5.43 0.98 -21.25
N GLU A 185 -6.75 0.92 -21.03
CA GLU A 185 -7.73 0.92 -22.12
C GLU A 185 -7.52 2.13 -23.06
N SER A 186 -7.13 3.29 -22.54
CA SER A 186 -6.75 4.48 -23.32
C SER A 186 -5.51 4.25 -24.19
N GLN A 187 -4.52 3.49 -23.74
CA GLN A 187 -3.32 3.18 -24.53
C GLN A 187 -3.59 2.12 -25.60
N ALA A 188 -4.49 1.18 -25.31
CA ALA A 188 -4.96 0.21 -26.30
C ALA A 188 -5.73 0.92 -27.44
N MET A 189 -6.67 1.81 -27.12
CA MET A 189 -7.39 2.60 -28.11
C MET A 189 -6.48 3.44 -29.02
N ILE A 190 -5.42 4.04 -28.46
CA ILE A 190 -4.47 4.84 -29.26
C ILE A 190 -3.69 3.97 -30.23
N LYS A 191 -3.27 2.76 -29.83
CA LYS A 191 -2.55 1.82 -30.70
C LYS A 191 -3.40 1.28 -31.84
N ASP A 192 -4.70 1.13 -31.64
CA ASP A 192 -5.63 0.64 -32.68
C ASP A 192 -6.07 1.76 -33.64
N THR A 193 -5.75 3.01 -33.35
CA THR A 193 -6.18 4.19 -34.15
C THR A 193 -5.04 4.75 -35.03
N PHE A 194 -3.78 4.38 -34.78
CA PHE A 194 -2.58 4.81 -35.50
C PHE A 194 -1.69 3.63 -35.85
#